data_ddd84ae8d6a9bd4bb1f3462e370f9d88
#
_entry.id   ddd84ae8d6a9bd4bb1f3462e370f9d88
#
_cell.length_a   1.000
_cell.length_b   1.000
_cell.length_c   1.000
_cell.angle_alpha   90.00
_cell.angle_beta   90.00
_cell.angle_gamma   90.00
#
_symmetry.space_group_name_H-M   'P 1'
#
loop_
_entity.id
_entity.type
_entity.pdbx_description
1 polymer ?
#
loop_
_entity_poly.entity_id
_entity_poly.type
_entity_poly.pdbx_seq_one_letter_code
_entity_poly.pdbx_strand_id
1 'polypeptide(L)'
;MSSLPALKRGISFRDLALFYVVISLGVRWTATAAAAGPSILVIWIVGLICFFVPLAATVMELSERHPEEGGLYVWSRAAFGDFAGFIAAWTYWMSNLPFFAGYFYFGAASLLFAFGARAQALAASPLYFIGFSVVSLTLITLLNIRSVEAGKWVNNIGSLGSILPIAAVMCLAVISWFRFGPANSFTATNLVPHFSLGNAVFWSTICLAFTGIEAGSSMGDEIENPRRTIPWAILVGGSILTIGYIGGTAALLVALPAQAVGGPDGFVNGIRQLSAHVGAPWLLIPIALLVGLNSFGGAAANFTGSSRLPFVVGIHRFLPTPFGWIHPRYRTPWVAIAVLGVMGICVSILSQAGTSVRGAYEVLVSMTVLSSLLPFLFIFAAMIRLQSRAMPPGARRVPGGKPVAIILGSLGFASTLITLALSLVPSADEVNKSLAVAKVVGGMFVLVGAGVVVFVGARLKARREPETVPAD
;
A
#
# COMPACT_ATOMS: atom_id res chain seq x y z
N MET A 1 26.71 -4.24 -23.52
CA MET A 1 25.80 -3.78 -22.46
C MET A 1 26.65 -3.04 -21.44
N SER A 2 26.66 -1.69 -21.48
CA SER A 2 27.35 -0.88 -20.47
C SER A 2 26.72 -1.23 -19.11
N SER A 3 27.56 -1.59 -18.14
CA SER A 3 27.11 -1.86 -16.76
C SER A 3 26.34 -0.64 -16.26
N LEU A 4 25.05 -0.81 -15.99
CA LEU A 4 24.25 0.20 -15.29
C LEU A 4 25.00 0.55 -14.00
N PRO A 5 25.06 1.83 -13.60
CA PRO A 5 25.71 2.21 -12.36
C PRO A 5 25.04 1.44 -11.21
N ALA A 6 25.81 0.58 -10.54
CA ALA A 6 25.30 -0.29 -9.51
C ALA A 6 24.72 0.51 -8.34
N LEU A 7 23.48 0.23 -7.97
CA LEU A 7 22.87 0.74 -6.76
C LEU A 7 23.58 0.15 -5.52
N LYS A 8 23.59 0.88 -4.41
CA LYS A 8 24.25 0.42 -3.18
C LYS A 8 23.39 -0.65 -2.51
N ARG A 9 23.85 -1.90 -2.45
CA ARG A 9 23.24 -2.93 -1.60
C ARG A 9 23.39 -2.58 -0.13
N GLY A 10 22.28 -2.60 0.60
CA GLY A 10 22.31 -2.20 1.99
C GLY A 10 21.00 -2.50 2.74
N ILE A 11 20.03 -3.21 2.11
CA ILE A 11 18.77 -3.63 2.75
C ILE A 11 18.95 -5.07 3.25
N SER A 12 19.06 -5.21 4.58
CA SER A 12 19.15 -6.51 5.24
C SER A 12 17.79 -7.20 5.36
N PHE A 13 17.78 -8.46 5.79
CA PHE A 13 16.57 -9.20 6.11
C PHE A 13 15.68 -8.44 7.12
N ARG A 14 16.26 -7.91 8.20
CA ARG A 14 15.53 -7.17 9.22
C ARG A 14 14.91 -5.89 8.66
N ASP A 15 15.67 -5.14 7.87
CA ASP A 15 15.18 -3.90 7.25
C ASP A 15 14.01 -4.18 6.30
N LEU A 16 14.09 -5.27 5.51
CA LEU A 16 13.03 -5.64 4.57
C LEU A 16 11.76 -6.16 5.29
N ALA A 17 11.92 -6.94 6.36
CA ALA A 17 10.78 -7.40 7.15
C ALA A 17 10.03 -6.23 7.80
N LEU A 18 10.77 -5.27 8.40
CA LEU A 18 10.19 -4.04 8.95
C LEU A 18 9.59 -3.14 7.87
N PHE A 19 10.21 -3.09 6.69
CA PHE A 19 9.65 -2.41 5.53
C PHE A 19 8.28 -2.97 5.15
N TYR A 20 8.14 -4.30 5.07
CA TYR A 20 6.85 -4.94 4.79
C TYR A 20 5.81 -4.65 5.87
N VAL A 21 6.21 -4.59 7.13
CA VAL A 21 5.31 -4.21 8.23
C VAL A 21 4.83 -2.76 8.07
N VAL A 22 5.73 -1.81 7.89
CA VAL A 22 5.35 -0.39 7.84
C VAL A 22 4.55 -0.02 6.58
N ILE A 23 4.84 -0.67 5.46
CA ILE A 23 4.15 -0.39 4.20
C ILE A 23 2.74 -1.01 4.16
N SER A 24 2.57 -2.19 4.75
CA SER A 24 1.32 -2.95 4.68
C SER A 24 0.46 -2.82 5.93
N LEU A 25 1.02 -2.82 7.15
CA LEU A 25 0.26 -2.78 8.39
C LEU A 25 -0.25 -1.37 8.72
N GLY A 26 -1.26 -0.93 7.98
CA GLY A 26 -1.95 0.34 8.24
C GLY A 26 -2.98 0.21 9.36
N VAL A 27 -2.70 0.80 10.53
CA VAL A 27 -3.60 0.71 11.71
C VAL A 27 -5.04 1.20 11.43
N ARG A 28 -5.21 2.10 10.46
CA ARG A 28 -6.54 2.59 10.01
C ARG A 28 -7.45 1.46 9.53
N TRP A 29 -6.89 0.45 8.88
CA TRP A 29 -7.67 -0.65 8.32
C TRP A 29 -8.30 -1.54 9.37
N THR A 30 -7.68 -1.68 10.56
CA THR A 30 -8.27 -2.43 11.67
C THR A 30 -9.55 -1.77 12.18
N ALA A 31 -9.56 -0.44 12.30
CA ALA A 31 -10.73 0.32 12.72
C ALA A 31 -11.82 0.36 11.64
N THR A 32 -11.43 0.61 10.39
CA THR A 32 -12.36 0.58 9.24
C THR A 32 -13.04 -0.80 9.15
N ALA A 33 -12.29 -1.88 9.32
CA ALA A 33 -12.85 -3.22 9.32
C ALA A 33 -13.75 -3.47 10.55
N ALA A 34 -13.32 -3.08 11.76
CA ALA A 34 -14.12 -3.27 12.98
C ALA A 34 -15.49 -2.56 12.91
N ALA A 35 -15.58 -1.44 12.20
CA ALA A 35 -16.86 -0.74 11.99
C ALA A 35 -17.92 -1.59 11.27
N ALA A 36 -17.53 -2.64 10.54
CA ALA A 36 -18.44 -3.57 9.88
C ALA A 36 -19.03 -4.63 10.83
N GLY A 37 -18.54 -4.70 12.06
CA GLY A 37 -19.01 -5.68 13.06
C GLY A 37 -18.29 -7.04 13.00
N PRO A 38 -18.72 -8.03 13.84
CA PRO A 38 -17.99 -9.28 14.04
C PRO A 38 -17.78 -10.15 12.80
N SER A 39 -18.68 -10.12 11.83
CA SER A 39 -18.56 -10.91 10.59
C SER A 39 -17.33 -10.56 9.75
N ILE A 40 -16.74 -9.38 9.96
CA ILE A 40 -15.53 -8.94 9.25
C ILE A 40 -14.31 -9.84 9.55
N LEU A 41 -14.29 -10.51 10.73
CA LEU A 41 -13.22 -11.43 11.07
C LEU A 41 -13.15 -12.62 10.11
N VAL A 42 -14.30 -13.12 9.67
CA VAL A 42 -14.37 -14.19 8.65
C VAL A 42 -13.91 -13.64 7.30
N ILE A 43 -14.28 -12.40 6.94
CA ILE A 43 -13.84 -11.78 5.67
C ILE A 43 -12.32 -11.54 5.68
N TRP A 44 -11.70 -11.20 6.83
CA TRP A 44 -10.23 -11.16 6.98
C TRP A 44 -9.59 -12.52 6.68
N ILE A 45 -10.14 -13.62 7.22
CA ILE A 45 -9.61 -14.98 6.97
C ILE A 45 -9.77 -15.36 5.49
N VAL A 46 -10.92 -15.08 4.89
CA VAL A 46 -11.14 -15.33 3.46
C VAL A 46 -10.19 -14.49 2.60
N GLY A 47 -9.99 -13.20 2.94
CA GLY A 47 -9.03 -12.33 2.26
C GLY A 47 -7.58 -12.80 2.40
N LEU A 48 -7.21 -13.31 3.58
CA LEU A 48 -5.91 -13.95 3.82
C LEU A 48 -5.70 -15.13 2.86
N ILE A 49 -6.67 -16.03 2.76
CA ILE A 49 -6.56 -17.25 1.96
C ILE A 49 -6.67 -16.96 0.46
N CYS A 50 -7.62 -16.10 0.07
CA CYS A 50 -7.95 -15.88 -1.35
C CYS A 50 -7.12 -14.79 -2.02
N PHE A 51 -6.51 -13.88 -1.25
CA PHE A 51 -5.74 -12.78 -1.81
C PHE A 51 -4.30 -12.73 -1.28
N PHE A 52 -4.09 -12.69 0.06
CA PHE A 52 -2.75 -12.48 0.62
C PHE A 52 -1.81 -13.67 0.40
N VAL A 53 -2.25 -14.91 0.65
CA VAL A 53 -1.44 -16.13 0.40
C VAL A 53 -1.08 -16.25 -1.07
N PRO A 54 -2.01 -16.10 -2.04
CA PRO A 54 -1.69 -15.98 -3.45
C PRO A 54 -0.68 -14.88 -3.77
N LEU A 55 -0.83 -13.70 -3.19
CA LEU A 55 0.09 -12.58 -3.41
C LEU A 55 1.50 -12.92 -2.89
N ALA A 56 1.60 -13.40 -1.66
CA ALA A 56 2.88 -13.78 -1.05
C ALA A 56 3.59 -14.85 -1.88
N ALA A 57 2.88 -15.90 -2.29
CA ALA A 57 3.40 -16.96 -3.16
C ALA A 57 3.87 -16.40 -4.52
N THR A 58 3.09 -15.50 -5.12
CA THR A 58 3.41 -14.87 -6.39
C THR A 58 4.68 -14.01 -6.27
N VAL A 59 4.77 -13.15 -5.27
CA VAL A 59 5.94 -12.30 -5.05
C VAL A 59 7.18 -13.14 -4.76
N MET A 60 7.07 -14.17 -3.91
CA MET A 60 8.18 -15.07 -3.62
C MET A 60 8.71 -15.77 -4.88
N GLU A 61 7.84 -16.41 -5.68
CA GLU A 61 8.28 -17.14 -6.86
C GLU A 61 8.80 -16.23 -7.97
N LEU A 62 8.11 -15.10 -8.22
CA LEU A 62 8.53 -14.19 -9.28
C LEU A 62 9.83 -13.43 -8.92
N SER A 63 10.07 -13.13 -7.64
CA SER A 63 11.37 -12.60 -7.17
C SER A 63 12.51 -13.63 -7.27
N GLU A 64 12.22 -14.92 -7.09
CA GLU A 64 13.19 -15.99 -7.35
C GLU A 64 13.56 -16.12 -8.83
N ARG A 65 12.55 -15.96 -9.73
CA ARG A 65 12.75 -16.01 -11.19
C ARG A 65 13.48 -14.78 -11.72
N HIS A 66 13.14 -13.61 -11.21
CA HIS A 66 13.57 -12.29 -11.64
C HIS A 66 13.92 -11.44 -10.43
N PRO A 67 15.11 -11.63 -9.85
CA PRO A 67 15.55 -10.92 -8.63
C PRO A 67 16.04 -9.49 -8.90
N GLU A 68 16.12 -9.09 -10.16
CA GLU A 68 16.53 -7.76 -10.59
C GLU A 68 15.56 -6.65 -10.18
N GLU A 69 16.02 -5.41 -10.17
CA GLU A 69 15.23 -4.22 -9.85
C GLU A 69 14.03 -4.04 -10.78
N GLY A 70 12.92 -3.55 -10.22
CA GLY A 70 11.70 -3.25 -10.99
C GLY A 70 10.54 -4.23 -10.77
N GLY A 71 10.73 -5.33 -10.07
CA GLY A 71 9.70 -6.25 -9.59
C GLY A 71 8.55 -6.47 -10.54
N LEU A 72 7.36 -5.93 -10.21
CA LEU A 72 6.13 -6.09 -11.00
C LEU A 72 6.24 -5.63 -12.47
N TYR A 73 7.09 -4.63 -12.76
CA TYR A 73 7.39 -4.23 -14.14
C TYR A 73 8.07 -5.36 -14.90
N VAL A 74 9.15 -5.89 -14.33
CA VAL A 74 9.97 -6.94 -14.94
C VAL A 74 9.14 -8.21 -15.13
N TRP A 75 8.36 -8.62 -14.14
CA TRP A 75 7.52 -9.81 -14.21
C TRP A 75 6.45 -9.73 -15.28
N SER A 76 5.74 -8.59 -15.34
CA SER A 76 4.70 -8.35 -16.34
C SER A 76 5.29 -8.26 -17.74
N ARG A 77 6.45 -7.61 -17.89
CA ARG A 77 7.21 -7.53 -19.13
C ARG A 77 7.70 -8.90 -19.60
N ALA A 78 8.25 -9.71 -18.70
CA ALA A 78 8.69 -11.07 -19.00
C ALA A 78 7.54 -11.97 -19.47
N ALA A 79 6.34 -11.80 -18.90
CA ALA A 79 5.18 -12.61 -19.24
C ALA A 79 4.48 -12.17 -20.54
N PHE A 80 4.32 -10.86 -20.76
CA PHE A 80 3.41 -10.30 -21.77
C PHE A 80 4.05 -9.23 -22.68
N GLY A 81 5.33 -8.91 -22.49
CA GLY A 81 6.06 -7.93 -23.27
C GLY A 81 5.97 -6.50 -22.71
N ASP A 82 6.61 -5.58 -23.44
CA ASP A 82 6.91 -4.22 -22.99
C ASP A 82 5.67 -3.41 -22.58
N PHE A 83 4.58 -3.52 -23.35
CA PHE A 83 3.36 -2.77 -23.06
C PHE A 83 2.75 -3.16 -21.71
N ALA A 84 2.63 -4.45 -21.45
CA ALA A 84 2.08 -4.95 -20.20
C ALA A 84 2.97 -4.56 -18.99
N GLY A 85 4.29 -4.70 -19.14
CA GLY A 85 5.24 -4.24 -18.13
C GLY A 85 5.09 -2.76 -17.83
N PHE A 86 5.05 -1.93 -18.89
CA PHE A 86 4.89 -0.49 -18.75
C PHE A 86 3.57 -0.12 -18.06
N ILE A 87 2.44 -0.67 -18.49
CA ILE A 87 1.12 -0.35 -17.89
C ILE A 87 1.04 -0.81 -16.43
N ALA A 88 1.58 -1.99 -16.10
CA ALA A 88 1.63 -2.47 -14.71
C ALA A 88 2.45 -1.52 -13.82
N ALA A 89 3.63 -1.10 -14.26
CA ALA A 89 4.47 -0.15 -13.53
C ALA A 89 3.84 1.25 -13.44
N TRP A 90 3.27 1.74 -14.54
CA TRP A 90 2.62 3.03 -14.62
C TRP A 90 1.43 3.13 -13.66
N THR A 91 0.55 2.14 -13.69
CA THR A 91 -0.65 2.12 -12.82
C THR A 91 -0.28 1.97 -11.34
N TYR A 92 0.70 1.14 -11.02
CA TYR A 92 1.22 1.02 -9.65
C TYR A 92 1.86 2.33 -9.16
N TRP A 93 2.69 2.97 -9.98
CA TRP A 93 3.31 4.25 -9.64
C TRP A 93 2.27 5.35 -9.40
N MET A 94 1.31 5.50 -10.32
CA MET A 94 0.26 6.52 -10.25
C MET A 94 -0.72 6.29 -9.09
N SER A 95 -0.97 5.05 -8.68
CA SER A 95 -1.86 4.73 -7.55
C SER A 95 -1.35 5.26 -6.21
N ASN A 96 -0.05 5.49 -6.09
CA ASN A 96 0.55 6.05 -4.88
C ASN A 96 0.20 7.52 -4.67
N LEU A 97 -0.18 8.27 -5.70
CA LEU A 97 -0.49 9.69 -5.57
C LEU A 97 -1.69 9.96 -4.65
N PRO A 98 -2.88 9.37 -4.88
CA PRO A 98 -4.00 9.51 -3.95
C PRO A 98 -3.73 8.82 -2.61
N PHE A 99 -2.94 7.73 -2.59
CA PHE A 99 -2.55 7.02 -1.37
C PHE A 99 -1.81 7.95 -0.39
N PHE A 100 -0.81 8.71 -0.85
CA PHE A 100 -0.04 9.61 0.01
C PHE A 100 -0.94 10.66 0.66
N ALA A 101 -1.79 11.33 -0.11
CA ALA A 101 -2.69 12.32 0.41
C ALA A 101 -3.64 11.74 1.47
N GLY A 102 -4.30 10.61 1.18
CA GLY A 102 -5.19 9.92 2.13
C GLY A 102 -4.46 9.47 3.40
N TYR A 103 -3.21 9.01 3.29
CA TYR A 103 -2.42 8.56 4.42
C TYR A 103 -2.01 9.70 5.33
N PHE A 104 -1.65 10.85 4.76
CA PHE A 104 -1.33 12.05 5.54
C PHE A 104 -2.57 12.67 6.19
N TYR A 105 -3.73 12.59 5.54
CA TYR A 105 -4.98 13.05 6.15
C TYR A 105 -5.34 12.23 7.38
N PHE A 106 -5.19 10.91 7.30
CA PHE A 106 -5.32 10.03 8.46
C PHE A 106 -4.32 10.39 9.58
N GLY A 107 -3.05 10.57 9.24
CA GLY A 107 -2.00 10.96 10.20
C GLY A 107 -2.26 12.31 10.84
N ALA A 108 -2.60 13.32 10.05
CA ALA A 108 -2.92 14.64 10.51
C ALA A 108 -4.12 14.64 11.48
N ALA A 109 -5.21 13.95 11.12
CA ALA A 109 -6.38 13.79 11.98
C ALA A 109 -6.03 13.10 13.30
N SER A 110 -5.21 12.04 13.24
CA SER A 110 -4.77 11.29 14.42
C SER A 110 -3.93 12.12 15.37
N LEU A 111 -3.03 12.97 14.85
CA LEU A 111 -2.17 13.84 15.66
C LEU A 111 -2.95 14.90 16.43
N LEU A 112 -4.11 15.35 15.96
CA LEU A 112 -4.94 16.34 16.69
C LEU A 112 -5.34 15.84 18.08
N PHE A 113 -5.46 14.52 18.28
CA PHE A 113 -5.75 13.94 19.59
C PHE A 113 -4.59 14.10 20.60
N ALA A 114 -3.35 14.23 20.12
CA ALA A 114 -2.18 14.44 20.98
C ALA A 114 -2.07 15.88 21.49
N PHE A 115 -2.65 16.84 20.77
CA PHE A 115 -2.52 18.29 21.08
C PHE A 115 -3.73 18.89 21.81
N GLY A 116 -4.70 18.05 22.19
CA GLY A 116 -5.84 18.43 23.03
C GLY A 116 -6.98 19.16 22.31
N ALA A 117 -7.97 19.64 23.08
CA ALA A 117 -9.23 20.15 22.55
C ALA A 117 -9.08 21.35 21.58
N ARG A 118 -8.10 22.24 21.82
CA ARG A 118 -7.85 23.40 20.94
C ARG A 118 -7.41 22.98 19.53
N ALA A 119 -6.63 21.91 19.43
CA ALA A 119 -6.18 21.40 18.15
C ALA A 119 -7.32 20.73 17.37
N GLN A 120 -8.35 20.21 18.04
CA GLN A 120 -9.52 19.62 17.39
C GLN A 120 -10.29 20.62 16.49
N ALA A 121 -10.17 21.94 16.75
CA ALA A 121 -10.72 22.96 15.86
C ALA A 121 -10.10 22.93 14.45
N LEU A 122 -8.89 22.35 14.29
CA LEU A 122 -8.23 22.17 13.01
C LEU A 122 -8.79 20.97 12.19
N ALA A 123 -9.59 20.10 12.80
CA ALA A 123 -10.14 18.92 12.14
C ALA A 123 -11.00 19.24 10.91
N ALA A 124 -11.58 20.44 10.83
CA ALA A 124 -12.33 20.93 9.68
C ALA A 124 -11.52 21.87 8.77
N SER A 125 -10.24 22.11 9.06
CA SER A 125 -9.39 23.07 8.32
C SER A 125 -8.68 22.41 7.13
N PRO A 126 -9.06 22.67 5.88
CA PRO A 126 -8.35 22.14 4.70
C PRO A 126 -6.88 22.57 4.69
N LEU A 127 -6.58 23.79 5.13
CA LEU A 127 -5.22 24.33 5.13
C LEU A 127 -4.28 23.53 6.04
N TYR A 128 -4.76 23.05 7.19
CA TYR A 128 -4.01 22.18 8.08
C TYR A 128 -3.62 20.87 7.39
N PHE A 129 -4.56 20.19 6.74
CA PHE A 129 -4.33 18.92 6.07
C PHE A 129 -3.43 19.05 4.83
N ILE A 130 -3.64 20.12 4.04
CA ILE A 130 -2.75 20.44 2.91
C ILE A 130 -1.34 20.73 3.42
N GLY A 131 -1.19 21.61 4.40
CA GLY A 131 0.10 22.00 4.96
C GLY A 131 0.86 20.79 5.53
N PHE A 132 0.19 19.92 6.28
CA PHE A 132 0.76 18.69 6.80
C PHE A 132 1.25 17.76 5.66
N SER A 133 0.43 17.58 4.61
CA SER A 133 0.78 16.74 3.47
C SER A 133 1.97 17.30 2.68
N VAL A 134 1.98 18.61 2.41
CA VAL A 134 3.07 19.29 1.67
C VAL A 134 4.39 19.18 2.41
N VAL A 135 4.40 19.49 3.72
CA VAL A 135 5.60 19.38 4.55
C VAL A 135 6.10 17.94 4.59
N SER A 136 5.21 16.97 4.84
CA SER A 136 5.56 15.56 4.94
C SER A 136 6.12 15.02 3.61
N LEU A 137 5.47 15.30 2.47
CA LEU A 137 5.97 14.89 1.15
C LEU A 137 7.29 15.54 0.79
N THR A 138 7.48 16.82 1.11
CA THR A 138 8.74 17.51 0.89
C THR A 138 9.87 16.86 1.69
N LEU A 139 9.65 16.57 2.97
CA LEU A 139 10.63 15.89 3.81
C LEU A 139 10.97 14.50 3.29
N ILE A 140 9.96 13.69 2.95
CA ILE A 140 10.16 12.34 2.40
C ILE A 140 10.93 12.40 1.08
N THR A 141 10.59 13.33 0.19
CA THR A 141 11.28 13.52 -1.09
C THR A 141 12.76 13.84 -0.87
N LEU A 142 13.07 14.81 0.00
CA LEU A 142 14.45 15.20 0.31
C LEU A 142 15.24 14.07 0.97
N LEU A 143 14.64 13.32 1.90
CA LEU A 143 15.27 12.17 2.54
C LEU A 143 15.59 11.07 1.52
N ASN A 144 14.66 10.75 0.62
CA ASN A 144 14.86 9.73 -0.41
C ASN A 144 15.91 10.14 -1.47
N ILE A 145 16.04 11.45 -1.77
CA ILE A 145 17.11 11.93 -2.65
C ILE A 145 18.47 11.79 -1.97
N ARG A 146 18.56 12.15 -0.68
CA ARG A 146 19.84 12.19 0.05
C ARG A 146 20.43 10.83 0.38
N SER A 147 19.60 9.85 0.76
CA SER A 147 20.14 8.58 1.26
C SER A 147 19.10 7.47 1.34
N VAL A 148 19.46 6.29 0.83
CA VAL A 148 18.75 5.04 1.09
C VAL A 148 18.75 4.69 2.59
N GLU A 149 19.85 5.00 3.29
CA GLU A 149 20.01 4.74 4.74
C GLU A 149 19.04 5.58 5.58
N ALA A 150 18.82 6.86 5.23
CA ALA A 150 17.84 7.69 5.90
C ALA A 150 16.42 7.14 5.71
N GLY A 151 16.08 6.66 4.51
CA GLY A 151 14.81 5.97 4.23
C GLY A 151 14.62 4.74 5.12
N LYS A 152 15.64 3.89 5.29
CA LYS A 152 15.60 2.70 6.16
C LYS A 152 15.27 3.07 7.62
N TRP A 153 15.92 4.08 8.18
CA TRP A 153 15.63 4.53 9.54
C TRP A 153 14.21 5.03 9.70
N VAL A 154 13.69 5.80 8.74
CA VAL A 154 12.30 6.26 8.74
C VAL A 154 11.34 5.06 8.69
N ASN A 155 11.62 4.07 7.85
CA ASN A 155 10.81 2.86 7.75
C ASN A 155 10.84 2.03 9.04
N ASN A 156 12.02 1.83 9.62
CA ASN A 156 12.20 1.04 10.84
C ASN A 156 11.52 1.70 12.05
N ILE A 157 11.62 3.03 12.19
CA ILE A 157 10.92 3.77 13.23
C ILE A 157 9.42 3.80 12.96
N GLY A 158 9.01 3.99 11.69
CA GLY A 158 7.60 3.96 11.29
C GLY A 158 6.92 2.63 11.57
N SER A 159 7.65 1.50 11.49
CA SER A 159 7.10 0.16 11.81
C SER A 159 6.70 0.02 13.29
N LEU A 160 7.41 0.71 14.21
CA LEU A 160 7.00 0.79 15.62
C LEU A 160 5.66 1.51 15.75
N GLY A 161 5.42 2.52 14.93
CA GLY A 161 4.15 3.23 14.84
C GLY A 161 2.98 2.39 14.33
N SER A 162 3.24 1.24 13.67
CA SER A 162 2.23 0.24 13.33
C SER A 162 2.05 -0.78 14.44
N ILE A 163 3.15 -1.38 14.90
CA ILE A 163 3.14 -2.53 15.82
C ILE A 163 2.65 -2.13 17.22
N LEU A 164 3.22 -1.04 17.78
CA LEU A 164 2.94 -0.66 19.17
C LEU A 164 1.48 -0.24 19.41
N PRO A 165 0.83 0.58 18.56
CA PRO A 165 -0.60 0.89 18.71
C PRO A 165 -1.50 -0.33 18.65
N ILE A 166 -1.23 -1.27 17.72
CA ILE A 166 -2.02 -2.50 17.61
C ILE A 166 -1.80 -3.40 18.83
N ALA A 167 -0.56 -3.57 19.27
CA ALA A 167 -0.27 -4.32 20.49
C ALA A 167 -0.94 -3.69 21.73
N ALA A 168 -0.92 -2.35 21.84
CA ALA A 168 -1.59 -1.64 22.93
C ALA A 168 -3.12 -1.87 22.89
N VAL A 169 -3.76 -1.80 21.71
CA VAL A 169 -5.19 -2.12 21.56
C VAL A 169 -5.47 -3.56 22.00
N MET A 170 -4.66 -4.50 21.56
CA MET A 170 -4.83 -5.92 21.96
C MET A 170 -4.70 -6.12 23.47
N CYS A 171 -3.71 -5.51 24.10
CA CYS A 171 -3.54 -5.56 25.57
C CYS A 171 -4.70 -4.90 26.31
N LEU A 172 -5.13 -3.70 25.87
CA LEU A 172 -6.26 -3.00 26.47
C LEU A 172 -7.58 -3.77 26.30
N ALA A 173 -7.77 -4.41 25.16
CA ALA A 173 -8.95 -5.23 24.90
C ALA A 173 -9.01 -6.47 25.82
N VAL A 174 -7.88 -7.10 26.08
CA VAL A 174 -7.80 -8.21 27.06
C VAL A 174 -8.19 -7.72 28.45
N ILE A 175 -7.68 -6.57 28.90
CA ILE A 175 -8.06 -5.99 30.20
C ILE A 175 -9.55 -5.62 30.23
N SER A 176 -10.08 -5.04 29.13
CA SER A 176 -11.49 -4.69 29.00
C SER A 176 -12.38 -5.95 29.09
N TRP A 177 -12.00 -7.02 28.40
CA TRP A 177 -12.73 -8.28 28.45
C TRP A 177 -12.86 -8.83 29.87
N PHE A 178 -11.74 -8.92 30.60
CA PHE A 178 -11.77 -9.44 31.97
C PHE A 178 -12.55 -8.56 32.96
N ARG A 179 -12.62 -7.25 32.69
CA ARG A 179 -13.33 -6.32 33.62
C ARG A 179 -14.81 -6.12 33.26
N PHE A 180 -15.15 -6.14 31.99
CA PHE A 180 -16.47 -5.66 31.51
C PHE A 180 -17.15 -6.66 30.56
N GLY A 181 -16.46 -7.72 30.13
CA GLY A 181 -16.93 -8.63 29.10
C GLY A 181 -16.82 -8.05 27.68
N PRO A 182 -17.26 -8.80 26.66
CA PRO A 182 -17.19 -8.37 25.26
C PRO A 182 -18.28 -7.34 24.93
N ALA A 183 -17.90 -6.27 24.21
CA ALA A 183 -18.82 -5.21 23.75
C ALA A 183 -19.74 -5.65 22.59
N ASN A 184 -19.33 -6.68 21.83
CA ASN A 184 -20.13 -7.25 20.75
C ASN A 184 -20.34 -8.76 20.99
N SER A 185 -21.43 -9.30 20.42
CA SER A 185 -21.73 -10.72 20.49
C SER A 185 -21.04 -11.48 19.35
N PHE A 186 -20.27 -12.52 19.71
CA PHE A 186 -19.53 -13.38 18.76
C PHE A 186 -20.24 -14.72 18.56
N THR A 187 -21.55 -14.69 18.36
CA THR A 187 -22.33 -15.90 18.04
C THR A 187 -22.06 -16.34 16.59
N ALA A 188 -22.30 -17.62 16.28
CA ALA A 188 -22.15 -18.14 14.93
C ALA A 188 -22.96 -17.31 13.90
N THR A 189 -24.16 -16.85 14.28
CA THR A 189 -25.01 -16.00 13.43
C THR A 189 -24.38 -14.64 13.13
N ASN A 190 -23.68 -14.02 14.09
CA ASN A 190 -23.04 -12.71 13.92
C ASN A 190 -21.68 -12.81 13.22
N LEU A 191 -21.07 -13.99 13.19
CA LEU A 191 -19.80 -14.22 12.48
C LEU A 191 -20.01 -14.57 11.01
N VAL A 192 -21.19 -15.10 10.62
CA VAL A 192 -21.47 -15.39 9.22
C VAL A 192 -21.68 -14.07 8.45
N PRO A 193 -20.87 -13.80 7.42
CA PRO A 193 -21.04 -12.60 6.63
C PRO A 193 -22.35 -12.67 5.83
N HIS A 194 -23.22 -11.70 6.04
CA HIS A 194 -24.39 -11.54 5.15
C HIS A 194 -23.95 -10.91 3.83
N PHE A 195 -24.46 -11.43 2.72
CA PHE A 195 -24.25 -10.84 1.41
C PHE A 195 -24.98 -9.49 1.32
N SER A 196 -24.26 -8.42 1.63
CA SER A 196 -24.73 -7.03 1.50
C SER A 196 -23.71 -6.22 0.70
N LEU A 197 -24.17 -5.14 0.06
CA LEU A 197 -23.27 -4.22 -0.65
C LEU A 197 -22.20 -3.62 0.27
N GLY A 198 -22.52 -3.40 1.56
CA GLY A 198 -21.57 -2.95 2.55
C GLY A 198 -20.41 -3.95 2.78
N ASN A 199 -20.75 -5.24 2.94
CA ASN A 199 -19.73 -6.29 3.11
C ASN A 199 -18.87 -6.47 1.84
N ALA A 200 -19.43 -6.22 0.65
CA ALA A 200 -18.70 -6.24 -0.60
C ALA A 200 -17.66 -5.10 -0.68
N VAL A 201 -17.99 -3.90 -0.21
CA VAL A 201 -17.03 -2.78 -0.12
C VAL A 201 -15.91 -3.10 0.87
N PHE A 202 -16.22 -3.72 2.01
CA PHE A 202 -15.20 -4.15 2.97
C PHE A 202 -14.25 -5.21 2.41
N TRP A 203 -14.70 -6.13 1.56
CA TRP A 203 -13.83 -7.05 0.84
C TRP A 203 -12.73 -6.30 0.07
N SER A 204 -13.11 -5.25 -0.68
CA SER A 204 -12.16 -4.45 -1.44
C SER A 204 -11.12 -3.76 -0.54
N THR A 205 -11.57 -3.25 0.61
CA THR A 205 -10.69 -2.65 1.62
C THR A 205 -9.70 -3.66 2.20
N ILE A 206 -10.16 -4.89 2.49
CA ILE A 206 -9.32 -5.96 3.02
C ILE A 206 -8.27 -6.40 2.01
N CYS A 207 -8.64 -6.58 0.74
CA CYS A 207 -7.67 -6.90 -0.30
C CYS A 207 -6.62 -5.80 -0.44
N LEU A 208 -7.03 -4.51 -0.43
CA LEU A 208 -6.09 -3.39 -0.44
C LEU A 208 -5.19 -3.39 0.80
N ALA A 209 -5.72 -3.67 1.99
CA ALA A 209 -4.94 -3.71 3.21
C ALA A 209 -3.83 -4.77 3.17
N PHE A 210 -4.05 -5.88 2.48
CA PHE A 210 -3.06 -6.94 2.30
C PHE A 210 -2.01 -6.67 1.21
N THR A 211 -2.06 -5.54 0.51
CA THR A 211 -1.01 -5.15 -0.46
C THR A 211 0.20 -4.55 0.26
N GLY A 212 1.30 -4.38 -0.49
CA GLY A 212 2.52 -3.72 -0.03
C GLY A 212 3.75 -4.63 0.00
N ILE A 213 3.58 -5.95 0.18
CA ILE A 213 4.71 -6.89 0.19
C ILE A 213 5.39 -7.01 -1.18
N GLU A 214 4.72 -6.68 -2.26
CA GLU A 214 5.27 -6.63 -3.62
C GLU A 214 6.26 -5.47 -3.81
N ALA A 215 6.12 -4.39 -3.04
CA ALA A 215 6.95 -3.19 -3.18
C ALA A 215 8.44 -3.45 -2.94
N GLY A 216 8.78 -4.39 -2.07
CA GLY A 216 10.17 -4.79 -1.83
C GLY A 216 10.87 -5.34 -3.07
N SER A 217 10.13 -5.98 -3.98
CA SER A 217 10.69 -6.51 -5.23
C SER A 217 11.13 -5.42 -6.22
N SER A 218 10.62 -4.21 -6.09
CA SER A 218 11.06 -3.08 -6.92
C SER A 218 12.45 -2.56 -6.54
N MET A 219 13.00 -3.01 -5.42
CA MET A 219 14.32 -2.65 -4.89
C MET A 219 15.29 -3.85 -4.91
N GLY A 220 15.12 -4.78 -5.84
CA GLY A 220 15.88 -6.05 -5.87
C GLY A 220 17.40 -5.88 -5.82
N ASP A 221 17.94 -4.88 -6.52
CA ASP A 221 19.38 -4.60 -6.55
C ASP A 221 19.93 -3.92 -5.29
N GLU A 222 19.03 -3.35 -4.45
CA GLU A 222 19.40 -2.74 -3.16
C GLU A 222 19.37 -3.78 -2.00
N ILE A 223 18.75 -4.97 -2.18
CA ILE A 223 18.58 -6.01 -1.17
C ILE A 223 19.80 -6.95 -1.13
N GLU A 224 20.23 -7.29 0.08
CA GLU A 224 21.25 -8.30 0.30
C GLU A 224 20.68 -9.70 0.07
N ASN A 225 21.27 -10.47 -0.86
CA ASN A 225 20.82 -11.83 -1.22
C ASN A 225 19.30 -11.94 -1.46
N PRO A 226 18.72 -11.23 -2.45
CA PRO A 226 17.26 -11.06 -2.60
C PRO A 226 16.51 -12.39 -2.68
N ARG A 227 17.06 -13.43 -3.33
CA ARG A 227 16.43 -14.76 -3.42
C ARG A 227 16.20 -15.43 -2.06
N ARG A 228 17.00 -15.10 -1.04
CA ARG A 228 16.84 -15.64 0.32
C ARG A 228 16.09 -14.66 1.21
N THR A 229 16.41 -13.38 1.10
CA THR A 229 15.91 -12.33 1.98
C THR A 229 14.43 -12.04 1.73
N ILE A 230 13.98 -11.94 0.47
CA ILE A 230 12.60 -11.62 0.14
C ILE A 230 11.61 -12.67 0.67
N PRO A 231 11.77 -13.99 0.42
CA PRO A 231 10.83 -14.98 0.95
C PRO A 231 10.71 -14.98 2.48
N TRP A 232 11.83 -14.92 3.18
CA TRP A 232 11.82 -14.91 4.64
C TRP A 232 11.23 -13.62 5.21
N ALA A 233 11.52 -12.47 4.61
CA ALA A 233 10.95 -11.20 5.03
C ALA A 233 9.42 -11.16 4.81
N ILE A 234 8.91 -11.75 3.71
CA ILE A 234 7.48 -11.91 3.46
C ILE A 234 6.83 -12.82 4.50
N LEU A 235 7.47 -13.93 4.86
CA LEU A 235 6.92 -14.84 5.88
C LEU A 235 6.81 -14.15 7.23
N VAL A 236 7.87 -13.48 7.69
CA VAL A 236 7.88 -12.79 8.99
C VAL A 236 6.96 -11.55 8.96
N GLY A 237 7.15 -10.66 8.00
CA GLY A 237 6.33 -9.46 7.85
C GLY A 237 4.86 -9.77 7.64
N GLY A 238 4.56 -10.77 6.79
CA GLY A 238 3.20 -11.24 6.52
C GLY A 238 2.52 -11.88 7.73
N SER A 239 3.28 -12.59 8.58
CA SER A 239 2.74 -13.12 9.85
C SER A 239 2.38 -11.99 10.81
N ILE A 240 3.25 -10.99 10.96
CA ILE A 240 2.99 -9.81 11.80
C ILE A 240 1.78 -9.05 11.27
N LEU A 241 1.69 -8.86 9.95
CA LEU A 241 0.57 -8.21 9.27
C LEU A 241 -0.76 -8.93 9.55
N THR A 242 -0.79 -10.25 9.37
CA THR A 242 -1.99 -11.08 9.59
C THR A 242 -2.46 -11.03 11.03
N ILE A 243 -1.54 -11.21 11.98
CA ILE A 243 -1.83 -11.13 13.42
C ILE A 243 -2.31 -9.71 13.76
N GLY A 244 -1.67 -8.68 13.22
CA GLY A 244 -2.03 -7.28 13.45
C GLY A 244 -3.43 -6.94 12.95
N TYR A 245 -3.80 -7.36 11.76
CA TYR A 245 -5.12 -7.08 11.19
C TYR A 245 -6.24 -7.88 11.87
N ILE A 246 -6.10 -9.19 11.94
CA ILE A 246 -7.15 -10.04 12.54
C ILE A 246 -7.23 -9.79 14.04
N GLY A 247 -6.09 -9.80 14.73
CA GLY A 247 -6.03 -9.57 16.18
C GLY A 247 -6.42 -8.15 16.58
N GLY A 248 -5.93 -7.12 15.86
CA GLY A 248 -6.29 -5.74 16.12
C GLY A 248 -7.77 -5.44 15.89
N THR A 249 -8.35 -5.98 14.80
CA THR A 249 -9.81 -5.88 14.53
C THR A 249 -10.62 -6.60 15.60
N ALA A 250 -10.24 -7.83 15.95
CA ALA A 250 -10.90 -8.59 17.01
C ALA A 250 -10.83 -7.87 18.37
N ALA A 251 -9.67 -7.29 18.70
CA ALA A 251 -9.46 -6.54 19.92
C ALA A 251 -10.39 -5.31 20.01
N LEU A 252 -10.50 -4.54 18.92
CA LEU A 252 -11.42 -3.40 18.85
C LEU A 252 -12.88 -3.85 19.04
N LEU A 253 -13.30 -4.93 18.37
CA LEU A 253 -14.65 -5.48 18.47
C LEU A 253 -14.97 -6.08 19.85
N VAL A 254 -13.98 -6.65 20.52
CA VAL A 254 -14.15 -7.14 21.91
C VAL A 254 -14.37 -5.97 22.86
N ALA A 255 -13.64 -4.87 22.67
CA ALA A 255 -13.59 -3.77 23.61
C ALA A 255 -14.62 -2.65 23.37
N LEU A 256 -15.07 -2.48 22.14
CA LEU A 256 -15.92 -1.34 21.73
C LEU A 256 -17.06 -1.79 20.80
N PRO A 257 -18.23 -1.10 20.85
CA PRO A 257 -19.26 -1.27 19.84
C PRO A 257 -18.73 -0.90 18.43
N ALA A 258 -19.12 -1.67 17.41
CA ALA A 258 -18.64 -1.48 16.04
C ALA A 258 -18.81 -0.03 15.52
N GLN A 259 -19.91 0.63 15.89
CA GLN A 259 -20.23 2.01 15.47
C GLN A 259 -19.28 3.06 16.05
N ALA A 260 -18.56 2.73 17.12
CA ALA A 260 -17.67 3.67 17.82
C ALA A 260 -16.32 3.88 17.11
N VAL A 261 -15.96 3.03 16.13
CA VAL A 261 -14.63 2.99 15.50
C VAL A 261 -14.62 3.36 14.02
N GLY A 262 -15.71 3.89 13.48
CA GLY A 262 -15.82 4.32 12.09
C GLY A 262 -15.16 5.68 11.79
N GLY A 263 -14.85 5.92 10.50
CA GLY A 263 -14.33 7.20 10.02
C GLY A 263 -12.80 7.31 9.97
N PRO A 264 -12.27 8.45 9.47
CA PRO A 264 -10.82 8.64 9.29
C PRO A 264 -10.03 8.71 10.60
N ASP A 265 -10.66 9.11 11.68
CA ASP A 265 -10.10 9.18 13.04
C ASP A 265 -10.50 7.98 13.92
N GLY A 266 -11.26 7.02 13.36
CA GLY A 266 -11.89 5.92 14.08
C GLY A 266 -10.95 5.11 14.95
N PHE A 267 -9.71 4.86 14.50
CA PHE A 267 -8.72 4.12 15.28
C PHE A 267 -8.33 4.87 16.56
N VAL A 268 -7.94 6.16 16.45
CA VAL A 268 -7.49 6.95 17.62
C VAL A 268 -8.67 7.30 18.53
N ASN A 269 -9.85 7.54 17.94
CA ASN A 269 -11.09 7.72 18.71
C ASN A 269 -11.45 6.45 19.50
N GLY A 270 -11.29 5.27 18.90
CA GLY A 270 -11.44 3.99 19.60
C GLY A 270 -10.45 3.84 20.76
N ILE A 271 -9.18 4.20 20.55
CA ILE A 271 -8.18 4.24 21.62
C ILE A 271 -8.59 5.18 22.75
N ARG A 272 -9.09 6.37 22.43
CA ARG A 272 -9.56 7.34 23.42
C ARG A 272 -10.65 6.74 24.31
N GLN A 273 -11.64 6.11 23.71
CA GLN A 273 -12.74 5.48 24.43
C GLN A 273 -12.24 4.29 25.26
N LEU A 274 -11.47 3.39 24.65
CA LEU A 274 -10.97 2.17 25.30
C LEU A 274 -10.03 2.48 26.48
N SER A 275 -9.07 3.40 26.29
CA SER A 275 -8.12 3.78 27.32
C SER A 275 -8.80 4.48 28.51
N ALA A 276 -9.81 5.30 28.24
CA ALA A 276 -10.62 5.92 29.29
C ALA A 276 -11.46 4.86 30.03
N HIS A 277 -12.08 3.91 29.31
CA HIS A 277 -12.89 2.83 29.89
C HIS A 277 -12.09 1.92 30.82
N VAL A 278 -10.83 1.64 30.45
CA VAL A 278 -9.92 0.79 31.25
C VAL A 278 -9.24 1.57 32.39
N GLY A 279 -9.35 2.91 32.42
CA GLY A 279 -8.72 3.76 33.43
C GLY A 279 -7.27 4.16 33.11
N ALA A 280 -6.88 4.12 31.84
CA ALA A 280 -5.55 4.49 31.37
C ALA A 280 -5.58 5.59 30.28
N PRO A 281 -6.29 6.74 30.49
CA PRO A 281 -6.47 7.76 29.45
C PRO A 281 -5.16 8.42 28.98
N TRP A 282 -4.09 8.34 29.78
CA TRP A 282 -2.75 8.81 29.43
C TRP A 282 -2.14 8.14 28.19
N LEU A 283 -2.63 6.93 27.83
CA LEU A 283 -2.17 6.21 26.63
C LEU A 283 -2.58 6.85 25.32
N LEU A 284 -3.59 7.72 25.33
CA LEU A 284 -4.07 8.39 24.13
C LEU A 284 -2.95 9.18 23.42
N ILE A 285 -2.21 10.00 24.16
CA ILE A 285 -1.17 10.86 23.58
C ILE A 285 -0.05 10.05 22.93
N PRO A 286 0.64 9.13 23.63
CA PRO A 286 1.71 8.35 23.00
C PRO A 286 1.21 7.52 21.81
N ILE A 287 0.01 6.96 21.88
CA ILE A 287 -0.53 6.18 20.77
C ILE A 287 -0.88 7.08 19.59
N ALA A 288 -1.47 8.25 19.78
CA ALA A 288 -1.75 9.20 18.72
C ALA A 288 -0.46 9.66 17.99
N LEU A 289 0.61 9.91 18.76
CA LEU A 289 1.93 10.23 18.20
C LEU A 289 2.52 9.06 17.41
N LEU A 290 2.39 7.83 17.89
CA LEU A 290 2.84 6.62 17.19
C LEU A 290 2.05 6.41 15.88
N VAL A 291 0.75 6.66 15.88
CA VAL A 291 -0.09 6.60 14.66
C VAL A 291 0.32 7.67 13.64
N GLY A 292 0.61 8.89 14.10
CA GLY A 292 1.18 9.93 13.23
C GLY A 292 2.53 9.52 12.63
N LEU A 293 3.39 8.91 13.44
CA LEU A 293 4.68 8.36 13.01
C LEU A 293 4.52 7.21 12.00
N ASN A 294 3.54 6.32 12.21
CA ASN A 294 3.17 5.29 11.24
C ASN A 294 2.76 5.91 9.91
N SER A 295 1.93 6.95 9.92
CA SER A 295 1.48 7.61 8.69
C SER A 295 2.65 8.21 7.91
N PHE A 296 3.62 8.81 8.58
CA PHE A 296 4.83 9.31 7.95
C PHE A 296 5.72 8.18 7.44
N GLY A 297 5.99 7.16 8.26
CA GLY A 297 6.85 6.03 7.91
C GLY A 297 6.26 5.15 6.80
N GLY A 298 4.96 4.86 6.85
CA GLY A 298 4.27 4.07 5.83
C GLY A 298 4.20 4.80 4.48
N ALA A 299 3.94 6.11 4.49
CA ALA A 299 4.03 6.92 3.28
C ALA A 299 5.46 6.96 2.73
N ALA A 300 6.48 7.08 3.58
CA ALA A 300 7.87 7.06 3.17
C ALA A 300 8.27 5.71 2.56
N ALA A 301 7.82 4.60 3.12
CA ALA A 301 8.08 3.26 2.61
C ALA A 301 7.45 3.05 1.22
N ASN A 302 6.15 3.41 1.07
CA ASN A 302 5.49 3.38 -0.24
C ASN A 302 6.17 4.29 -1.25
N PHE A 303 6.58 5.49 -0.84
CA PHE A 303 7.30 6.44 -1.69
C PHE A 303 8.64 5.86 -2.15
N THR A 304 9.39 5.26 -1.23
CA THR A 304 10.68 4.61 -1.53
C THR A 304 10.51 3.50 -2.56
N GLY A 305 9.59 2.56 -2.34
CA GLY A 305 9.33 1.45 -3.26
C GLY A 305 8.84 1.92 -4.64
N SER A 306 7.84 2.82 -4.67
CA SER A 306 7.23 3.26 -5.93
C SER A 306 8.13 4.17 -6.78
N SER A 307 9.02 4.95 -6.17
CA SER A 307 9.92 5.85 -6.89
C SER A 307 10.99 5.15 -7.74
N ARG A 308 11.24 3.84 -7.51
CA ARG A 308 12.17 3.03 -8.31
C ARG A 308 11.57 2.61 -9.65
N LEU A 309 10.26 2.45 -9.74
CA LEU A 309 9.60 2.02 -10.96
C LEU A 309 9.82 2.96 -12.16
N PRO A 310 9.58 4.28 -12.06
CA PRO A 310 9.85 5.18 -13.18
C PRO A 310 11.34 5.27 -13.55
N PHE A 311 12.25 4.99 -12.61
CA PHE A 311 13.67 4.87 -12.91
C PHE A 311 13.95 3.68 -13.85
N VAL A 312 13.46 2.48 -13.51
CA VAL A 312 13.65 1.28 -14.32
C VAL A 312 12.98 1.41 -15.69
N VAL A 313 11.75 1.99 -15.72
CA VAL A 313 11.02 2.27 -16.96
C VAL A 313 11.74 3.33 -17.81
N GLY A 314 12.37 4.33 -17.17
CA GLY A 314 13.19 5.34 -17.84
C GLY A 314 14.42 4.75 -18.53
N ILE A 315 15.11 3.82 -17.85
CA ILE A 315 16.25 3.08 -18.41
C ILE A 315 15.84 2.31 -19.67
N HIS A 316 14.64 1.72 -19.70
CA HIS A 316 14.09 1.04 -20.87
C HIS A 316 13.52 1.99 -21.93
N ARG A 317 13.76 3.31 -21.82
CA ARG A 317 13.41 4.36 -22.78
C ARG A 317 11.90 4.57 -23.03
N PHE A 318 11.04 4.15 -22.10
CA PHE A 318 9.60 4.44 -22.17
C PHE A 318 9.21 5.75 -21.47
N LEU A 319 10.09 6.28 -20.62
CA LEU A 319 9.98 7.62 -20.02
C LEU A 319 11.12 8.51 -20.54
N PRO A 320 11.00 9.85 -20.41
CA PRO A 320 12.08 10.77 -20.76
C PRO A 320 13.41 10.40 -20.09
N THR A 321 14.52 10.58 -20.82
CA THR A 321 15.88 10.23 -20.39
C THR A 321 16.23 10.66 -18.95
N PRO A 322 15.80 11.86 -18.44
CA PRO A 322 16.10 12.27 -17.07
C PRO A 322 15.64 11.30 -15.98
N PHE A 323 14.58 10.50 -16.21
CA PHE A 323 14.13 9.50 -15.23
C PHE A 323 15.16 8.43 -14.93
N GLY A 324 16.07 8.15 -15.86
CA GLY A 324 17.20 7.25 -15.69
C GLY A 324 18.43 7.88 -15.01
N TRP A 325 18.39 9.18 -14.64
CA TRP A 325 19.55 9.84 -14.05
C TRP A 325 19.71 9.50 -12.58
N ILE A 326 20.97 9.12 -12.23
CA ILE A 326 21.38 8.85 -10.85
C ILE A 326 22.11 10.08 -10.31
N HIS A 327 21.80 10.48 -9.09
CA HIS A 327 22.43 11.62 -8.42
C HIS A 327 23.92 11.33 -8.22
N PRO A 328 24.87 12.22 -8.66
CA PRO A 328 26.31 11.94 -8.63
C PRO A 328 26.86 11.61 -7.24
N ARG A 329 26.38 12.32 -6.21
CA ARG A 329 26.83 12.16 -4.81
C ARG A 329 26.06 11.09 -4.05
N TYR A 330 24.72 11.05 -4.20
CA TYR A 330 23.85 10.24 -3.34
C TYR A 330 23.52 8.87 -3.93
N ARG A 331 23.79 8.66 -5.23
CA ARG A 331 23.54 7.40 -5.94
C ARG A 331 22.07 6.96 -5.90
N THR A 332 21.16 7.92 -5.95
CA THR A 332 19.71 7.71 -5.96
C THR A 332 19.09 8.22 -7.27
N PRO A 333 17.94 7.67 -7.74
CA PRO A 333 17.24 8.13 -8.95
C PRO A 333 16.47 9.44 -8.67
N TRP A 334 17.20 10.52 -8.45
CA TRP A 334 16.67 11.79 -7.91
C TRP A 334 15.56 12.44 -8.72
N VAL A 335 15.57 12.30 -10.07
CA VAL A 335 14.52 12.86 -10.92
C VAL A 335 13.22 12.13 -10.73
N ALA A 336 13.23 10.80 -10.73
CA ALA A 336 12.05 9.98 -10.49
C ALA A 336 11.45 10.26 -9.10
N ILE A 337 12.31 10.41 -8.08
CA ILE A 337 11.93 10.77 -6.71
C ILE A 337 11.30 12.17 -6.67
N ALA A 338 11.94 13.18 -7.30
CA ALA A 338 11.45 14.56 -7.29
C ALA A 338 10.09 14.70 -8.00
N VAL A 339 9.92 14.04 -9.15
CA VAL A 339 8.66 14.06 -9.91
C VAL A 339 7.54 13.44 -9.08
N LEU A 340 7.77 12.29 -8.43
CA LEU A 340 6.78 11.66 -7.57
C LEU A 340 6.36 12.58 -6.41
N GLY A 341 7.33 13.25 -5.77
CA GLY A 341 7.07 14.21 -4.69
C GLY A 341 6.22 15.40 -5.13
N VAL A 342 6.58 16.03 -6.25
CA VAL A 342 5.83 17.17 -6.80
C VAL A 342 4.41 16.77 -7.19
N MET A 343 4.24 15.63 -7.90
CA MET A 343 2.91 15.14 -8.27
C MET A 343 2.07 14.81 -7.03
N GLY A 344 2.64 14.19 -6.00
CA GLY A 344 1.95 13.91 -4.74
C GLY A 344 1.49 15.18 -4.03
N ILE A 345 2.31 16.24 -4.02
CA ILE A 345 1.93 17.57 -3.49
C ILE A 345 0.76 18.14 -4.28
N CYS A 346 0.83 18.13 -5.62
CA CYS A 346 -0.25 18.61 -6.47
C CYS A 346 -1.57 17.88 -6.20
N VAL A 347 -1.55 16.55 -6.10
CA VAL A 347 -2.75 15.74 -5.80
C VAL A 347 -3.29 16.06 -4.41
N SER A 348 -2.43 16.23 -3.41
CA SER A 348 -2.84 16.59 -2.04
C SER A 348 -3.56 17.95 -1.98
N ILE A 349 -3.11 18.93 -2.77
CA ILE A 349 -3.75 20.25 -2.87
C ILE A 349 -5.09 20.13 -3.63
N LEU A 350 -5.08 19.48 -4.78
CA LEU A 350 -6.25 19.35 -5.65
C LEU A 350 -7.37 18.52 -5.00
N SER A 351 -7.04 17.57 -4.13
CA SER A 351 -8.03 16.72 -3.45
C SER A 351 -9.02 17.51 -2.59
N GLN A 352 -8.63 18.68 -2.10
CA GLN A 352 -9.48 19.55 -1.28
C GLN A 352 -10.41 20.47 -2.10
N ALA A 353 -10.20 20.53 -3.42
CA ALA A 353 -10.97 21.44 -4.26
C ALA A 353 -12.47 21.07 -4.29
N GLY A 354 -13.32 21.97 -3.77
CA GLY A 354 -14.77 21.84 -3.81
C GLY A 354 -15.39 20.78 -2.88
N THR A 355 -14.64 20.30 -1.86
CA THR A 355 -15.14 19.28 -0.93
C THR A 355 -14.67 19.52 0.51
N SER A 356 -15.35 18.85 1.47
CA SER A 356 -14.91 18.81 2.86
C SER A 356 -13.68 17.90 3.04
N VAL A 357 -12.98 18.03 4.18
CA VAL A 357 -11.84 17.16 4.52
C VAL A 357 -12.24 15.68 4.50
N ARG A 358 -13.42 15.33 5.03
CA ARG A 358 -13.94 13.97 5.02
C ARG A 358 -14.24 13.49 3.60
N GLY A 359 -14.90 14.31 2.79
CA GLY A 359 -15.18 13.98 1.39
C GLY A 359 -13.92 13.80 0.56
N ALA A 360 -12.89 14.66 0.76
CA ALA A 360 -11.59 14.50 0.13
C ALA A 360 -10.94 13.16 0.51
N TYR A 361 -10.96 12.79 1.78
CA TYR A 361 -10.42 11.52 2.27
C TYR A 361 -11.12 10.31 1.63
N GLU A 362 -12.45 10.31 1.57
CA GLU A 362 -13.25 9.22 0.99
C GLU A 362 -12.97 9.04 -0.52
N VAL A 363 -12.88 10.15 -1.27
CA VAL A 363 -12.50 10.13 -2.69
C VAL A 363 -11.08 9.58 -2.87
N LEU A 364 -10.12 10.03 -2.07
CA LEU A 364 -8.73 9.56 -2.13
C LEU A 364 -8.63 8.06 -1.84
N VAL A 365 -9.36 7.56 -0.85
CA VAL A 365 -9.41 6.12 -0.54
C VAL A 365 -9.99 5.33 -1.70
N SER A 366 -11.12 5.76 -2.27
CA SER A 366 -11.76 5.07 -3.40
C SER A 366 -10.87 5.04 -4.64
N MET A 367 -10.23 6.17 -4.97
CA MET A 367 -9.25 6.24 -6.08
C MET A 367 -8.05 5.32 -5.83
N THR A 368 -7.56 5.27 -4.58
CA THR A 368 -6.45 4.41 -4.21
C THR A 368 -6.82 2.93 -4.41
N VAL A 369 -7.98 2.48 -3.91
CA VAL A 369 -8.41 1.08 -4.04
C VAL A 369 -8.42 0.66 -5.49
N LEU A 370 -9.09 1.41 -6.36
CA LEU A 370 -9.24 1.04 -7.76
C LEU A 370 -7.91 1.06 -8.51
N SER A 371 -7.11 2.11 -8.34
CA SER A 371 -5.85 2.26 -9.08
C SER A 371 -4.75 1.32 -8.58
N SER A 372 -4.70 1.03 -7.27
CA SER A 372 -3.67 0.17 -6.69
C SER A 372 -3.85 -1.31 -7.04
N LEU A 373 -5.07 -1.76 -7.28
CA LEU A 373 -5.35 -3.19 -7.52
C LEU A 373 -5.20 -3.60 -8.98
N LEU A 374 -5.23 -2.67 -9.94
CA LEU A 374 -5.06 -3.00 -11.36
C LEU A 374 -3.72 -3.69 -11.69
N PRO A 375 -2.57 -3.26 -11.16
CA PRO A 375 -1.29 -3.94 -11.38
C PRO A 375 -1.29 -5.40 -10.94
N PHE A 376 -2.09 -5.75 -9.94
CA PHE A 376 -2.14 -7.11 -9.41
C PHE A 376 -2.73 -8.13 -10.40
N LEU A 377 -3.61 -7.69 -11.30
CA LEU A 377 -4.05 -8.54 -12.41
C LEU A 377 -2.86 -9.00 -13.28
N PHE A 378 -1.93 -8.07 -13.55
CA PHE A 378 -0.74 -8.38 -14.35
C PHE A 378 0.20 -9.34 -13.63
N ILE A 379 0.46 -9.15 -12.33
CA ILE A 379 1.40 -10.01 -11.60
C ILE A 379 0.82 -11.41 -11.36
N PHE A 380 -0.47 -11.55 -11.05
CA PHE A 380 -1.10 -12.86 -10.94
C PHE A 380 -1.16 -13.59 -12.31
N ALA A 381 -1.51 -12.87 -13.37
CA ALA A 381 -1.46 -13.41 -14.71
C ALA A 381 -0.03 -13.80 -15.14
N ALA A 382 0.98 -12.99 -14.75
CA ALA A 382 2.40 -13.32 -14.98
C ALA A 382 2.80 -14.59 -14.22
N MET A 383 2.36 -14.76 -12.96
CA MET A 383 2.58 -16.00 -12.20
C MET A 383 2.08 -17.22 -12.97
N ILE A 384 0.86 -17.17 -13.50
CA ILE A 384 0.27 -18.27 -14.30
C ILE A 384 1.07 -18.48 -15.59
N ARG A 385 1.33 -17.41 -16.35
CA ARG A 385 1.95 -17.49 -17.68
C ARG A 385 3.38 -18.01 -17.62
N LEU A 386 4.17 -17.57 -16.63
CA LEU A 386 5.56 -17.96 -16.50
C LEU A 386 5.75 -19.41 -16.03
N GLN A 387 4.70 -20.11 -15.58
CA GLN A 387 4.78 -21.55 -15.29
C GLN A 387 5.07 -22.40 -16.53
N SER A 388 4.82 -21.90 -17.74
CA SER A 388 5.20 -22.57 -18.99
C SER A 388 6.71 -22.51 -19.27
N ARG A 389 7.46 -21.63 -18.60
CA ARG A 389 8.91 -21.48 -18.78
C ARG A 389 9.68 -22.26 -17.71
N ALA A 390 10.89 -22.68 -18.06
CA ALA A 390 11.82 -23.29 -17.10
C ALA A 390 12.19 -22.31 -15.98
N MET A 391 12.48 -22.85 -14.80
CA MET A 391 13.05 -22.05 -13.71
C MET A 391 14.51 -21.72 -14.01
N PRO A 392 14.98 -20.51 -13.70
CA PRO A 392 16.40 -20.20 -13.73
C PRO A 392 17.18 -21.10 -12.76
N PRO A 393 18.46 -21.38 -13.04
CA PRO A 393 19.30 -22.16 -12.13
C PRO A 393 19.33 -21.59 -10.72
N GLY A 394 19.12 -22.44 -9.70
CA GLY A 394 19.11 -22.05 -8.30
C GLY A 394 17.83 -21.36 -7.79
N ALA A 395 16.87 -21.04 -8.65
CA ALA A 395 15.57 -20.50 -8.25
C ALA A 395 14.61 -21.62 -7.82
N ARG A 396 13.72 -21.31 -6.87
CA ARG A 396 12.77 -22.25 -6.28
C ARG A 396 11.33 -21.89 -6.66
N ARG A 397 10.50 -22.89 -6.88
CA ARG A 397 9.05 -22.72 -6.99
C ARG A 397 8.41 -22.69 -5.61
N VAL A 398 7.20 -22.15 -5.55
CA VAL A 398 6.35 -22.29 -4.36
C VAL A 398 6.16 -23.77 -4.00
N PRO A 399 6.00 -24.11 -2.71
CA PRO A 399 5.69 -25.47 -2.27
C PRO A 399 4.49 -26.04 -3.02
N GLY A 400 4.60 -27.29 -3.50
CA GLY A 400 3.60 -27.92 -4.35
C GLY A 400 3.81 -27.71 -5.87
N GLY A 401 4.81 -26.89 -6.24
CA GLY A 401 5.27 -26.75 -7.63
C GLY A 401 4.29 -26.06 -8.57
N LYS A 402 4.38 -26.39 -9.88
CA LYS A 402 3.61 -25.75 -10.94
C LYS A 402 2.08 -25.76 -10.73
N PRO A 403 1.43 -26.89 -10.31
CA PRO A 403 -0.03 -26.88 -10.12
C PRO A 403 -0.47 -25.88 -9.06
N VAL A 404 0.21 -25.87 -7.91
CA VAL A 404 -0.11 -24.95 -6.81
C VAL A 404 0.14 -23.50 -7.21
N ALA A 405 1.21 -23.21 -7.94
CA ALA A 405 1.49 -21.89 -8.48
C ALA A 405 0.37 -21.37 -9.38
N ILE A 406 -0.18 -22.23 -10.28
CA ILE A 406 -1.31 -21.87 -11.14
C ILE A 406 -2.58 -21.64 -10.33
N ILE A 407 -2.88 -22.52 -9.36
CA ILE A 407 -4.07 -22.38 -8.51
C ILE A 407 -4.01 -21.05 -7.74
N LEU A 408 -2.88 -20.77 -7.08
CA LEU A 408 -2.71 -19.52 -6.31
C LEU A 408 -2.75 -18.30 -7.22
N GLY A 409 -2.08 -18.34 -8.37
CA GLY A 409 -2.16 -17.25 -9.36
C GLY A 409 -3.59 -17.00 -9.84
N SER A 410 -4.36 -18.08 -10.12
CA SER A 410 -5.76 -17.96 -10.56
C SER A 410 -6.68 -17.45 -9.46
N LEU A 411 -6.47 -17.89 -8.22
CA LEU A 411 -7.23 -17.44 -7.06
C LEU A 411 -6.97 -15.94 -6.78
N GLY A 412 -5.71 -15.53 -6.80
CA GLY A 412 -5.33 -14.10 -6.65
C GLY A 412 -5.88 -13.23 -7.78
N PHE A 413 -5.84 -13.72 -9.03
CA PHE A 413 -6.41 -13.04 -10.19
C PHE A 413 -7.93 -12.86 -10.05
N ALA A 414 -8.65 -13.92 -9.72
CA ALA A 414 -10.10 -13.89 -9.53
C ALA A 414 -10.49 -12.96 -8.37
N SER A 415 -9.79 -13.05 -7.23
CA SER A 415 -10.01 -12.18 -6.07
C SER A 415 -9.78 -10.71 -6.43
N THR A 416 -8.73 -10.40 -7.20
CA THR A 416 -8.45 -9.03 -7.66
C THR A 416 -9.54 -8.53 -8.60
N LEU A 417 -9.99 -9.37 -9.53
CA LEU A 417 -11.06 -9.00 -10.48
C LEU A 417 -12.37 -8.72 -9.74
N ILE A 418 -12.75 -9.56 -8.78
CA ILE A 418 -13.92 -9.35 -7.92
C ILE A 418 -13.76 -8.03 -7.14
N THR A 419 -12.59 -7.79 -6.57
CA THR A 419 -12.31 -6.56 -5.81
C THR A 419 -12.46 -5.31 -6.67
N LEU A 420 -11.93 -5.32 -7.89
CA LEU A 420 -12.07 -4.21 -8.84
C LEU A 420 -13.54 -3.98 -9.21
N ALA A 421 -14.30 -5.05 -9.47
CA ALA A 421 -15.74 -4.93 -9.75
C ALA A 421 -16.52 -4.35 -8.57
N LEU A 422 -16.23 -4.81 -7.36
CA LEU A 422 -16.88 -4.32 -6.13
C LEU A 422 -16.48 -2.89 -5.76
N SER A 423 -15.25 -2.46 -6.09
CA SER A 423 -14.81 -1.08 -5.85
C SER A 423 -15.51 -0.03 -6.72
N LEU A 424 -16.24 -0.46 -7.75
CA LEU A 424 -17.11 0.41 -8.56
C LEU A 424 -18.47 0.67 -7.89
N VAL A 425 -18.80 -0.07 -6.84
CA VAL A 425 -20.06 0.12 -6.10
C VAL A 425 -19.88 1.29 -5.14
N PRO A 426 -20.66 2.40 -5.31
CA PRO A 426 -20.54 3.53 -4.41
C PRO A 426 -21.04 3.17 -3.01
N SER A 427 -20.50 3.84 -1.99
CA SER A 427 -20.94 3.64 -0.61
C SER A 427 -22.42 4.02 -0.44
N ALA A 428 -23.08 3.44 0.58
CA ALA A 428 -24.49 3.71 0.84
C ALA A 428 -24.76 5.20 1.16
N ASP A 429 -23.76 5.87 1.76
CA ASP A 429 -23.83 7.25 2.25
C ASP A 429 -23.58 8.30 1.15
N GLU A 430 -23.21 7.89 -0.07
CA GLU A 430 -22.97 8.79 -1.19
C GLU A 430 -24.26 9.43 -1.71
N VAL A 431 -24.32 10.75 -1.68
CA VAL A 431 -25.46 11.56 -2.10
C VAL A 431 -25.70 11.43 -3.61
N ASN A 432 -24.63 11.39 -4.40
CA ASN A 432 -24.70 11.26 -5.86
C ASN A 432 -23.88 10.07 -6.35
N LYS A 433 -24.50 8.89 -6.31
CA LYS A 433 -23.87 7.61 -6.68
C LYS A 433 -23.34 7.58 -8.12
N SER A 434 -24.08 8.17 -9.06
CA SER A 434 -23.66 8.23 -10.47
C SER A 434 -22.42 9.09 -10.66
N LEU A 435 -22.34 10.22 -9.98
CA LEU A 435 -21.19 11.11 -10.04
C LEU A 435 -19.96 10.46 -9.38
N ALA A 436 -20.14 9.75 -8.26
CA ALA A 436 -19.06 9.01 -7.58
C ALA A 436 -18.48 7.95 -8.51
N VAL A 437 -19.31 7.10 -9.12
CA VAL A 437 -18.88 6.11 -10.11
C VAL A 437 -18.20 6.77 -11.30
N ALA A 438 -18.75 7.84 -11.84
CA ALA A 438 -18.17 8.56 -12.98
C ALA A 438 -16.78 9.14 -12.65
N LYS A 439 -16.57 9.67 -11.45
CA LYS A 439 -15.26 10.17 -11.00
C LYS A 439 -14.24 9.04 -10.89
N VAL A 440 -14.61 7.92 -10.30
CA VAL A 440 -13.72 6.77 -10.08
C VAL A 440 -13.36 6.11 -11.40
N VAL A 441 -14.35 5.80 -12.24
CA VAL A 441 -14.16 5.18 -13.57
C VAL A 441 -13.45 6.14 -14.52
N GLY A 442 -13.88 7.42 -14.57
CA GLY A 442 -13.24 8.44 -15.40
C GLY A 442 -11.80 8.69 -15.01
N GLY A 443 -11.50 8.77 -13.70
CA GLY A 443 -10.13 8.89 -13.19
C GLY A 443 -9.25 7.71 -13.62
N MET A 444 -9.78 6.50 -13.58
CA MET A 444 -9.10 5.30 -14.05
C MET A 444 -8.80 5.35 -15.56
N PHE A 445 -9.79 5.72 -16.36
CA PHE A 445 -9.60 5.87 -17.82
C PHE A 445 -8.56 6.94 -18.15
N VAL A 446 -8.57 8.07 -17.45
CA VAL A 446 -7.55 9.12 -17.61
C VAL A 446 -6.17 8.60 -17.22
N LEU A 447 -6.06 7.89 -16.09
CA LEU A 447 -4.79 7.36 -15.60
C LEU A 447 -4.21 6.33 -16.57
N VAL A 448 -4.99 5.34 -16.98
CA VAL A 448 -4.53 4.30 -17.93
C VAL A 448 -4.29 4.90 -19.31
N GLY A 449 -5.20 5.77 -19.79
CA GLY A 449 -5.08 6.45 -21.09
C GLY A 449 -3.82 7.31 -21.18
N ALA A 450 -3.49 8.05 -20.12
CA ALA A 450 -2.23 8.81 -20.05
C ALA A 450 -1.02 7.88 -20.19
N GLY A 451 -1.03 6.73 -19.52
CA GLY A 451 0.03 5.71 -19.67
C GLY A 451 0.15 5.20 -21.11
N VAL A 452 -0.97 4.90 -21.76
CA VAL A 452 -1.00 4.45 -23.15
C VAL A 452 -0.41 5.52 -24.08
N VAL A 453 -0.80 6.78 -23.90
CA VAL A 453 -0.26 7.92 -24.71
C VAL A 453 1.24 8.06 -24.53
N VAL A 454 1.74 7.99 -23.29
CA VAL A 454 3.18 8.07 -23.00
C VAL A 454 3.93 6.91 -23.65
N PHE A 455 3.43 5.69 -23.53
CA PHE A 455 4.06 4.51 -24.13
C PHE A 455 4.11 4.57 -25.65
N VAL A 456 2.98 4.92 -26.29
CA VAL A 456 2.91 5.05 -27.76
C VAL A 456 3.82 6.17 -28.25
N GLY A 457 3.83 7.31 -27.55
CA GLY A 457 4.72 8.43 -27.87
C GLY A 457 6.20 8.02 -27.81
N ALA A 458 6.61 7.29 -26.77
CA ALA A 458 7.97 6.79 -26.64
C ALA A 458 8.35 5.81 -27.77
N ARG A 459 7.45 4.89 -28.15
CA ARG A 459 7.67 3.98 -29.27
C ARG A 459 7.76 4.68 -30.62
N LEU A 460 6.92 5.68 -30.85
CA LEU A 460 6.97 6.47 -32.10
C LEU A 460 8.27 7.27 -32.20
N LYS A 461 8.75 7.83 -31.07
CA LYS A 461 10.05 8.52 -31.03
C LYS A 461 11.20 7.56 -31.32
N ALA A 462 11.22 6.39 -30.69
CA ALA A 462 12.25 5.37 -30.91
C ALA A 462 12.31 4.85 -32.36
N ARG A 463 11.19 4.87 -33.10
CA ARG A 463 11.16 4.51 -34.53
C ARG A 463 11.71 5.61 -35.44
N ARG A 464 11.67 6.88 -35.01
CA ARG A 464 12.16 8.04 -35.76
C ARG A 464 13.64 8.31 -35.58
N GLU A 465 14.20 7.89 -34.46
CA GLU A 465 15.62 7.95 -34.14
C GLU A 465 16.19 6.53 -34.22
N PRO A 466 16.55 6.00 -35.44
CA PRO A 466 17.24 4.74 -35.54
C PRO A 466 18.57 4.86 -34.78
N GLU A 467 18.92 3.84 -33.99
CA GLU A 467 20.16 3.76 -33.23
C GLU A 467 21.31 4.17 -34.15
N THR A 468 21.91 5.31 -33.89
CA THR A 468 23.30 5.54 -34.26
C THR A 468 24.09 4.58 -33.40
N VAL A 469 24.37 3.40 -33.95
CA VAL A 469 25.39 2.48 -33.41
C VAL A 469 26.65 3.31 -33.32
N PRO A 470 27.28 3.49 -32.16
CA PRO A 470 28.63 3.99 -32.11
C PRO A 470 29.46 2.92 -32.86
N ALA A 471 30.03 3.32 -33.94
CA ALA A 471 31.09 2.56 -34.58
C ALA A 471 32.28 2.59 -33.59
N ASP A 472 32.74 1.41 -33.21
CA ASP A 472 33.98 1.00 -32.56
C ASP A 472 34.19 1.39 -31.09
#